data_44ab3eb3e656bb9a4c7f5520225075a4
#
_entry.id   44ab3eb3e656bb9a4c7f5520225075a4
#
_cell.length_a   1.000
_cell.length_b   1.000
_cell.length_c   1.000
_cell.angle_alpha   90.00
_cell.angle_beta   90.00
_cell.angle_gamma   90.00
#
_symmetry.space_group_name_H-M   'P 1'
#
loop_
_entity.id
_entity.type
_entity.pdbx_description
1 polymer ?
#
loop_
_entity_poly.entity_id
_entity_poly.type
_entity_poly.pdbx_seq_one_letter_code
_entity_poly.pdbx_strand_id
1 'polypeptide(L)'
;MKKKNKQDIHQYCSLLFKYRPRTEKEIQQRCQEKGFDEEQIEKTIDELYSLKMLDDLRFSKMYIEDGLKLKSKGLFRLERELNDLGVSQDQIRQAIEAVDEEEILDVLKRDYQRNCKNNPERWQRRMYRRGFQTKRIIEVMKTLKDNNFD
;
A
#
# COMPACT_ATOMS: atom_id res chain seq x y z
N MET A 1 33.72 18.92 8.68
CA MET A 1 32.99 19.76 7.72
C MET A 1 32.00 18.92 6.93
N LYS A 2 30.73 19.23 7.07
CA LYS A 2 29.72 18.64 6.19
C LYS A 2 29.97 19.15 4.78
N LYS A 3 30.25 18.27 3.84
CA LYS A 3 30.31 18.65 2.43
C LYS A 3 28.96 19.28 2.05
N LYS A 4 28.96 20.52 1.61
CA LYS A 4 27.77 21.16 1.05
C LYS A 4 27.28 20.25 -0.09
N ASN A 5 26.08 19.76 0.02
CA ASN A 5 25.47 18.97 -1.01
C ASN A 5 25.30 19.86 -2.24
N LYS A 6 25.97 19.54 -3.33
CA LYS A 6 25.90 20.33 -4.58
C LYS A 6 24.57 20.17 -5.27
N GLN A 7 23.75 19.18 -4.84
CA GLN A 7 22.45 18.90 -5.42
C GLN A 7 21.37 19.72 -4.72
N ASP A 8 20.53 20.39 -5.51
CA ASP A 8 19.35 21.07 -5.01
C ASP A 8 18.33 20.04 -4.47
N ILE A 9 17.68 20.37 -3.35
CA ILE A 9 16.66 19.53 -2.73
C ILE A 9 15.51 19.21 -3.70
N HIS A 10 15.11 20.15 -4.53
CA HIS A 10 14.04 19.94 -5.53
C HIS A 10 14.46 18.93 -6.59
N GLN A 11 15.68 19.01 -7.07
CA GLN A 11 16.24 18.03 -8.02
C GLN A 11 16.32 16.65 -7.39
N TYR A 12 16.74 16.57 -6.13
CA TYR A 12 16.80 15.31 -5.40
C TYR A 12 15.44 14.67 -5.22
N CYS A 13 14.43 15.44 -4.80
CA CYS A 13 13.06 14.94 -4.67
C CYS A 13 12.47 14.50 -6.01
N SER A 14 12.68 15.28 -7.07
CA SER A 14 12.25 14.92 -8.41
C SER A 14 12.82 13.58 -8.87
N LEU A 15 14.09 13.33 -8.57
CA LEU A 15 14.76 12.08 -8.86
C LEU A 15 14.12 10.91 -8.12
N LEU A 16 13.79 11.10 -6.84
CA LEU A 16 13.11 10.07 -6.04
C LEU A 16 11.76 9.68 -6.63
N PHE A 17 10.94 10.68 -6.99
CA PHE A 17 9.62 10.45 -7.60
C PHE A 17 9.70 9.81 -8.98
N LYS A 18 10.77 10.05 -9.71
CA LYS A 18 10.99 9.43 -11.03
C LYS A 18 11.07 7.91 -10.94
N TYR A 19 11.62 7.38 -9.86
CA TYR A 19 11.74 5.93 -9.66
C TYR A 19 10.43 5.29 -9.20
N ARG A 20 9.69 5.92 -8.29
CA ARG A 20 8.38 5.46 -7.80
C ARG A 20 7.68 6.54 -6.98
N PRO A 21 6.36 6.42 -6.77
CA PRO A 21 5.66 7.26 -5.79
C PRO A 21 6.24 7.08 -4.38
N ARG A 22 6.21 8.15 -3.59
CA ARG A 22 6.78 8.20 -2.23
C ARG A 22 5.78 8.80 -1.26
N THR A 23 5.86 8.38 0.01
CA THR A 23 5.12 9.03 1.10
C THR A 23 5.91 10.23 1.63
N GLU A 24 5.21 11.12 2.36
CA GLU A 24 5.84 12.26 3.04
C GLU A 24 7.00 11.81 3.93
N LYS A 25 6.78 10.77 4.75
CA LYS A 25 7.79 10.25 5.66
C LYS A 25 9.03 9.76 4.91
N GLU A 26 8.84 9.07 3.78
CA GLU A 26 9.96 8.62 2.96
C GLU A 26 10.78 9.79 2.40
N ILE A 27 10.12 10.83 1.91
CA ILE A 27 10.79 12.05 1.41
C ILE A 27 11.57 12.72 2.54
N GLN A 28 10.92 12.90 3.69
CA GLN A 28 11.54 13.49 4.87
C GLN A 28 12.80 12.73 5.26
N GLN A 29 12.70 11.41 5.37
CA GLN A 29 13.78 10.53 5.79
C GLN A 29 14.95 10.54 4.78
N ARG A 30 14.64 10.45 3.48
CA ARG A 30 15.65 10.48 2.42
C ARG A 30 16.40 11.81 2.38
N CYS A 31 15.68 12.92 2.55
CA CYS A 31 16.30 14.25 2.58
C CYS A 31 17.18 14.44 3.82
N GLN A 32 16.76 13.92 4.98
CA GLN A 32 17.58 13.94 6.19
C GLN A 32 18.87 13.13 6.00
N GLU A 33 18.79 11.95 5.44
CA GLU A 33 19.94 11.09 5.16
C GLU A 33 20.91 11.75 4.16
N LYS A 34 20.36 12.51 3.22
CA LYS A 34 21.16 13.25 2.23
C LYS A 34 21.89 14.47 2.83
N GLY A 35 21.47 14.92 4.00
CA GLY A 35 22.10 16.02 4.74
C GLY A 35 21.44 17.38 4.58
N PHE A 36 20.22 17.44 4.03
CA PHE A 36 19.46 18.68 3.99
C PHE A 36 18.98 19.05 5.38
N ASP A 37 18.87 20.34 5.70
CA ASP A 37 18.39 20.78 7.00
C ASP A 37 16.86 20.67 7.12
N GLU A 38 16.38 20.63 8.36
CA GLU A 38 14.98 20.37 8.69
C GLU A 38 14.04 21.45 8.16
N GLU A 39 14.44 22.71 8.25
CA GLU A 39 13.66 23.84 7.74
C GLU A 39 13.48 23.78 6.22
N GLN A 40 14.55 23.46 5.52
CA GLN A 40 14.56 23.27 4.08
C GLN A 40 13.65 22.10 3.65
N ILE A 41 13.69 21.00 4.41
CA ILE A 41 12.86 19.82 4.17
C ILE A 41 11.37 20.15 4.34
N GLU A 42 10.99 20.80 5.44
CA GLU A 42 9.59 21.20 5.70
C GLU A 42 9.02 22.08 4.60
N LYS A 43 9.80 23.09 4.18
CA LYS A 43 9.42 24.00 3.11
C LYS A 43 9.21 23.24 1.79
N THR A 44 10.10 22.31 1.49
CA THR A 44 10.04 21.52 0.27
C THR A 44 8.82 20.58 0.28
N ILE A 45 8.53 19.95 1.41
CA ILE A 45 7.35 19.10 1.57
C ILE A 45 6.07 19.89 1.28
N ASP A 46 5.93 21.09 1.84
CA ASP A 46 4.78 21.97 1.57
C ASP A 46 4.63 22.29 0.08
N GLU A 47 5.74 22.59 -0.58
CA GLU A 47 5.76 22.85 -2.01
C GLU A 47 5.36 21.62 -2.83
N LEU A 48 5.81 20.43 -2.45
CA LEU A 48 5.48 19.18 -3.12
C LEU A 48 3.98 18.86 -3.00
N TYR A 49 3.35 19.14 -1.86
CA TYR A 49 1.90 19.03 -1.71
C TYR A 49 1.17 20.02 -2.62
N SER A 50 1.65 21.27 -2.67
CA SER A 50 1.05 22.30 -3.52
C SER A 50 1.12 21.93 -5.00
N LEU A 51 2.20 21.28 -5.43
CA LEU A 51 2.39 20.81 -6.81
C LEU A 51 1.72 19.46 -7.07
N LYS A 52 1.05 18.87 -6.08
CA LYS A 52 0.42 17.55 -6.16
C LYS A 52 1.39 16.41 -6.51
N MET A 53 2.67 16.61 -6.25
CA MET A 53 3.71 15.58 -6.39
C MET A 53 3.73 14.66 -5.18
N LEU A 54 3.28 15.16 -4.03
CA LEU A 54 3.15 14.43 -2.78
C LEU A 54 1.69 14.41 -2.37
N ASP A 55 1.14 13.21 -2.13
CA ASP A 55 -0.25 13.01 -1.73
C ASP A 55 -0.38 11.61 -1.11
N ASP A 56 -0.32 11.55 0.22
CA ASP A 56 -0.33 10.28 0.95
C ASP A 56 -1.66 9.52 0.82
N LEU A 57 -2.78 10.21 0.65
CA LEU A 57 -4.06 9.56 0.43
C LEU A 57 -4.10 8.87 -0.94
N ARG A 58 -3.68 9.56 -1.97
CA ARG A 58 -3.57 8.99 -3.33
C ARG A 58 -2.58 7.83 -3.35
N PHE A 59 -1.43 7.99 -2.71
CA PHE A 59 -0.44 6.93 -2.55
C PHE A 59 -1.07 5.68 -1.91
N SER A 60 -1.82 5.87 -0.82
CA SER A 60 -2.45 4.78 -0.08
C SER A 60 -3.48 4.03 -0.92
N LYS A 61 -4.31 4.76 -1.68
CA LYS A 61 -5.30 4.15 -2.57
C LYS A 61 -4.64 3.30 -3.66
N MET A 62 -3.59 3.81 -4.29
CA MET A 62 -2.82 3.07 -5.31
C MET A 62 -2.12 1.86 -4.71
N TYR A 63 -1.52 2.02 -3.54
CA TYR A 63 -0.82 0.96 -2.82
C TYR A 63 -1.75 -0.20 -2.48
N ILE A 64 -2.95 0.12 -1.99
CA ILE A 64 -3.98 -0.89 -1.67
C ILE A 64 -4.44 -1.60 -2.94
N GLU A 65 -4.74 -0.87 -3.99
CA GLU A 65 -5.19 -1.45 -5.26
C GLU A 65 -4.16 -2.42 -5.84
N ASP A 66 -2.93 -2.00 -5.94
CA ASP A 66 -1.83 -2.83 -6.44
C ASP A 66 -1.58 -4.03 -5.53
N GLY A 67 -1.59 -3.82 -4.22
CA GLY A 67 -1.39 -4.88 -3.24
C GLY A 67 -2.47 -5.96 -3.31
N LEU A 68 -3.72 -5.56 -3.45
CA LEU A 68 -4.84 -6.50 -3.61
C LEU A 68 -4.77 -7.24 -4.94
N LYS A 69 -4.72 -6.52 -6.04
CA LYS A 69 -4.89 -7.08 -7.39
C LYS A 69 -3.64 -7.81 -7.89
N LEU A 70 -2.46 -7.26 -7.66
CA LEU A 70 -1.22 -7.79 -8.22
C LEU A 70 -0.48 -8.74 -7.27
N LYS A 71 -0.66 -8.56 -5.96
CA LYS A 71 0.12 -9.31 -4.96
C LYS A 71 -0.73 -10.18 -4.05
N SER A 72 -2.05 -10.19 -4.22
CA SER A 72 -3.00 -10.92 -3.37
C SER A 72 -2.74 -10.70 -1.88
N LYS A 73 -2.55 -9.45 -1.50
CA LYS A 73 -2.40 -9.03 -0.10
C LYS A 73 -3.74 -8.53 0.43
N GLY A 74 -4.12 -8.95 1.63
CA GLY A 74 -5.34 -8.49 2.28
C GLY A 74 -5.19 -7.13 2.94
N LEU A 75 -6.32 -6.50 3.29
CA LEU A 75 -6.36 -5.15 3.84
C LEU A 75 -5.60 -5.00 5.16
N PHE A 76 -5.63 -6.01 6.04
CA PHE A 76 -4.89 -5.95 7.31
C PHE A 76 -3.38 -5.81 7.09
N ARG A 77 -2.85 -6.56 6.12
CA ARG A 77 -1.44 -6.49 5.77
C ARG A 77 -1.09 -5.16 5.12
N LEU A 78 -1.93 -4.70 4.19
CA LEU A 78 -1.73 -3.44 3.50
C LEU A 78 -1.80 -2.24 4.45
N GLU A 79 -2.72 -2.28 5.42
CA GLU A 79 -2.82 -1.27 6.48
C GLU A 79 -1.52 -1.19 7.29
N ARG A 80 -0.97 -2.34 7.69
CA ARG A 80 0.29 -2.41 8.44
C ARG A 80 1.44 -1.85 7.60
N GLU A 81 1.54 -2.24 6.33
CA GLU A 81 2.59 -1.74 5.44
C GLU A 81 2.50 -0.23 5.23
N LEU A 82 1.31 0.32 5.07
CA LEU A 82 1.09 1.77 4.95
C LEU A 82 1.44 2.50 6.25
N ASN A 83 1.12 1.93 7.38
CA ASN A 83 1.52 2.48 8.68
C ASN A 83 3.05 2.54 8.81
N ASP A 84 3.75 1.50 8.39
CA ASP A 84 5.21 1.45 8.38
C ASP A 84 5.82 2.48 7.42
N LEU A 85 5.13 2.77 6.32
CA LEU A 85 5.54 3.83 5.37
C LEU A 85 5.23 5.25 5.88
N GLY A 86 4.59 5.36 7.04
CA GLY A 86 4.35 6.63 7.71
C GLY A 86 3.07 7.35 7.31
N VAL A 87 2.15 6.70 6.64
CA VAL A 87 0.84 7.29 6.33
C VAL A 87 0.01 7.40 7.62
N SER A 88 -0.74 8.48 7.79
CA SER A 88 -1.59 8.70 8.97
C SER A 88 -2.74 7.69 9.00
N GLN A 89 -3.20 7.37 10.22
CA GLN A 89 -4.32 6.44 10.41
C GLN A 89 -5.60 6.93 9.71
N ASP A 90 -5.87 8.23 9.71
CA ASP A 90 -7.02 8.81 9.04
C ASP A 90 -6.97 8.58 7.52
N GLN A 91 -5.82 8.79 6.92
CA GLN A 91 -5.64 8.58 5.48
C GLN A 91 -5.70 7.11 5.10
N ILE A 92 -5.14 6.24 5.92
CA ILE A 92 -5.24 4.78 5.73
C ILE A 92 -6.70 4.34 5.78
N ARG A 93 -7.45 4.81 6.78
CA ARG A 93 -8.87 4.50 6.92
C ARG A 93 -9.68 4.97 5.71
N GLN A 94 -9.47 6.20 5.25
CA GLN A 94 -10.13 6.72 4.06
C GLN A 94 -9.82 5.87 2.82
N ALA A 95 -8.59 5.45 2.67
CA ALA A 95 -8.18 4.62 1.54
C ALA A 95 -8.82 3.22 1.60
N ILE A 96 -8.93 2.62 2.79
CA ILE A 96 -9.59 1.33 3.00
C ILE A 96 -11.09 1.44 2.73
N GLU A 97 -11.75 2.48 3.21
CA GLU A 97 -13.18 2.71 2.99
C GLU A 97 -13.53 2.89 1.51
N ALA A 98 -12.59 3.35 0.72
CA ALA A 98 -12.77 3.52 -0.73
C ALA A 98 -12.69 2.20 -1.52
N VAL A 99 -12.27 1.10 -0.89
CA VAL A 99 -12.17 -0.21 -1.54
C VAL A 99 -13.56 -0.84 -1.66
N ASP A 100 -13.90 -1.30 -2.85
CA ASP A 100 -15.14 -2.03 -3.10
C ASP A 100 -15.02 -3.45 -2.55
N GLU A 101 -16.05 -3.87 -1.78
CA GLU A 101 -16.13 -5.23 -1.23
C GLU A 101 -16.02 -6.31 -2.30
N GLU A 102 -16.63 -6.09 -3.46
CA GLU A 102 -16.57 -7.03 -4.57
C GLU A 102 -15.17 -7.23 -5.11
N GLU A 103 -14.35 -6.19 -5.12
CA GLU A 103 -12.95 -6.28 -5.55
C GLU A 103 -12.15 -7.23 -4.66
N ILE A 104 -12.39 -7.17 -3.34
CA ILE A 104 -11.72 -8.04 -2.38
C ILE A 104 -12.14 -9.49 -2.60
N LEU A 105 -13.44 -9.72 -2.76
CA LEU A 105 -13.99 -11.05 -3.01
C LEU A 105 -13.49 -11.64 -4.34
N ASP A 106 -13.40 -10.81 -5.38
CA ASP A 106 -12.87 -11.23 -6.68
C ASP A 106 -11.42 -11.66 -6.62
N VAL A 107 -10.59 -10.94 -5.86
CA VAL A 107 -9.19 -11.31 -5.64
C VAL A 107 -9.11 -12.67 -4.95
N LEU A 108 -9.90 -12.88 -3.90
CA LEU A 108 -9.95 -14.15 -3.16
C LEU A 108 -10.44 -15.29 -4.04
N LYS A 109 -11.47 -15.08 -4.85
CA LYS A 109 -12.01 -16.09 -5.77
C LYS A 109 -10.97 -16.54 -6.79
N ARG A 110 -10.28 -15.59 -7.40
CA ARG A 110 -9.22 -15.88 -8.37
C ARG A 110 -8.08 -16.64 -7.74
N ASP A 111 -7.66 -16.24 -6.53
CA ASP A 111 -6.58 -16.92 -5.82
C ASP A 111 -6.99 -18.35 -5.44
N TYR A 112 -8.22 -18.54 -4.97
CA TYR A 112 -8.78 -19.86 -4.66
C TYR A 112 -8.73 -20.78 -5.87
N GLN A 113 -9.22 -20.31 -7.01
CA GLN A 113 -9.24 -21.08 -8.25
C GLN A 113 -7.85 -21.49 -8.73
N ARG A 114 -6.86 -20.61 -8.55
CA ARG A 114 -5.48 -20.86 -8.97
C ARG A 114 -4.68 -21.73 -7.99
N ASN A 115 -4.91 -21.56 -6.70
CA ASN A 115 -3.95 -22.00 -5.68
C ASN A 115 -4.53 -22.92 -4.61
N CYS A 116 -5.84 -23.15 -4.56
CA CYS A 116 -6.43 -24.00 -3.54
C CYS A 116 -5.97 -25.47 -3.68
N LYS A 117 -5.92 -26.00 -4.90
CA LYS A 117 -5.37 -27.33 -5.24
C LYS A 117 -5.87 -28.47 -4.33
N ASN A 118 -7.19 -28.54 -4.10
CA ASN A 118 -7.83 -29.55 -3.28
C ASN A 118 -7.48 -29.54 -1.78
N ASN A 119 -6.88 -28.45 -1.30
CA ASN A 119 -6.62 -28.28 0.12
C ASN A 119 -7.16 -26.92 0.62
N PRO A 120 -8.50 -26.82 0.84
CA PRO A 120 -9.12 -25.57 1.26
C PRO A 120 -8.60 -25.04 2.60
N GLU A 121 -8.31 -25.93 3.55
CA GLU A 121 -7.82 -25.52 4.87
C GLU A 121 -6.46 -24.85 4.82
N ARG A 122 -5.55 -25.38 4.00
CA ARG A 122 -4.23 -24.79 3.78
C ARG A 122 -4.36 -23.44 3.10
N TRP A 123 -5.23 -23.33 2.11
CA TRP A 123 -5.51 -22.09 1.41
C TRP A 123 -6.07 -21.03 2.37
N GLN A 124 -7.04 -21.42 3.22
CA GLN A 124 -7.61 -20.53 4.24
C GLN A 124 -6.55 -19.94 5.17
N ARG A 125 -5.67 -20.80 5.69
CA ARG A 125 -4.57 -20.34 6.56
C ARG A 125 -3.63 -19.38 5.84
N ARG A 126 -3.33 -19.67 4.59
CA ARG A 126 -2.47 -18.80 3.79
C ARG A 126 -3.10 -17.43 3.55
N MET A 127 -4.37 -17.37 3.21
CA MET A 127 -5.06 -16.09 2.98
C MET A 127 -5.17 -15.29 4.28
N TYR A 128 -5.40 -15.95 5.40
CA TYR A 128 -5.37 -15.28 6.70
C TYR A 128 -4.00 -14.63 6.97
N ARG A 129 -2.92 -15.36 6.75
CA ARG A 129 -1.57 -14.82 6.92
C ARG A 129 -1.25 -13.68 5.95
N ARG A 130 -1.88 -13.68 4.78
CA ARG A 130 -1.73 -12.60 3.80
C ARG A 130 -2.56 -11.36 4.13
N GLY A 131 -3.34 -11.41 5.22
CA GLY A 131 -4.05 -10.24 5.75
C GLY A 131 -5.51 -10.14 5.36
N PHE A 132 -6.12 -11.18 4.80
CA PHE A 132 -7.54 -11.19 4.50
C PHE A 132 -8.37 -11.53 5.72
N GLN A 133 -9.53 -10.92 5.82
CA GLN A 133 -10.46 -11.15 6.92
C GLN A 133 -11.09 -12.54 6.80
N THR A 134 -11.13 -13.28 7.92
CA THR A 134 -11.65 -14.66 7.97
C THR A 134 -13.06 -14.77 7.40
N LYS A 135 -13.92 -13.80 7.70
CA LYS A 135 -15.30 -13.76 7.18
C LYS A 135 -15.35 -13.80 5.65
N ARG A 136 -14.49 -13.03 4.98
CA ARG A 136 -14.42 -13.01 3.52
C ARG A 136 -13.84 -14.29 2.94
N ILE A 137 -12.83 -14.85 3.60
CA ILE A 137 -12.23 -16.13 3.21
C ILE A 137 -13.29 -17.24 3.22
N ILE A 138 -14.04 -17.34 4.31
CA ILE A 138 -15.09 -18.35 4.48
C ILE A 138 -16.20 -18.16 3.44
N GLU A 139 -16.62 -16.92 3.20
CA GLU A 139 -17.63 -16.59 2.19
C GLU A 139 -17.24 -17.10 0.80
N VAL A 140 -16.00 -16.84 0.39
CA VAL A 140 -15.49 -17.30 -0.91
C VAL A 140 -15.40 -18.83 -0.97
N MET A 141 -14.95 -19.48 0.10
CA MET A 141 -14.89 -20.94 0.17
C MET A 141 -16.26 -21.58 0.02
N LYS A 142 -17.27 -21.03 0.67
CA LYS A 142 -18.65 -21.52 0.56
C LYS A 142 -19.20 -21.34 -0.86
N THR A 143 -19.03 -20.15 -1.43
CA THR A 143 -19.51 -19.83 -2.77
C THR A 143 -18.92 -20.76 -3.83
N LEU A 144 -17.61 -20.99 -3.78
CA LEU A 144 -16.91 -21.80 -4.78
C LEU A 144 -17.12 -23.31 -4.55
N LYS A 145 -17.30 -23.74 -3.31
CA LYS A 145 -17.63 -25.13 -2.99
C LYS A 145 -19.02 -25.49 -3.50
N ASP A 146 -20.01 -24.61 -3.32
CA ASP A 146 -21.37 -24.82 -3.80
C ASP A 146 -21.44 -24.87 -5.33
N ASN A 147 -20.60 -24.11 -6.03
CA ASN A 147 -20.53 -24.09 -7.48
C ASN A 147 -19.88 -25.34 -8.09
N ASN A 148 -19.14 -26.13 -7.32
CA ASN A 148 -18.49 -27.36 -7.79
C ASN A 148 -19.42 -28.59 -7.75
N PHE A 149 -20.65 -28.43 -7.32
CA PHE A 149 -21.64 -29.52 -7.25
C PHE A 149 -22.69 -29.52 -8.37
N ASP A 150 -22.61 -28.57 -9.29
CA ASP A 150 -23.49 -28.52 -10.47
C ASP A 150 -22.88 -29.28 -11.66
#